data_2e2dff7883cda14c65abec5a5a870d85
#
_entry.id   2e2dff7883cda14c65abec5a5a870d85
#
_cell.length_a   1.000
_cell.length_b   1.000
_cell.length_c   1.000
_cell.angle_alpha   90.00
_cell.angle_beta   90.00
_cell.angle_gamma   90.00
#
_symmetry.space_group_name_H-M   'P 1'
#
loop_
_entity.id
_entity.type
_entity.pdbx_description
1 polymer ?
#
loop_
_entity_poly.entity_id
_entity_poly.type
_entity_poly.pdbx_seq_one_letter_code
_entity_poly.pdbx_strand_id
1 'polypeptide(L)'
;KNTSHQDELERLRKELAEIKKANKATQEPEEDITEFETRQLYIDHYLEEAGWQLGKGRSDEVEVSGMPNKEGVGFVDYVLWGDDGKPLALVEAKKTSKDPIIGQQQAKLYANCLEAQFGQRPIIFLSNGYRHLIWDDYNYPRRDVQGFYKKNELELLIRRRESLKPLKDSKISKSITERDYQQRAIRCITESFELKKRKALLVMATGTGKTRTVISLCDLLIRCNWVKRVLFLADRTALVNQ
;
A
#
# COMPACT_ATOMS: atom_id res chain seq x y z
N LYS A 1 14.36 37.65 23.77
CA LYS A 1 13.29 37.21 22.83
C LYS A 1 13.17 35.68 22.69
N ASN A 2 14.25 34.89 22.92
CA ASN A 2 14.21 33.42 22.83
C ASN A 2 13.58 32.73 24.07
N THR A 3 13.64 33.33 25.23
CA THR A 3 13.06 32.80 26.46
C THR A 3 11.53 32.79 26.43
N SER A 4 10.90 33.84 25.87
CA SER A 4 9.44 33.93 25.72
C SER A 4 8.82 32.83 24.85
N HIS A 5 9.50 32.42 23.79
CA HIS A 5 9.00 31.33 22.93
C HIS A 5 9.19 29.95 23.54
N GLN A 6 10.21 29.75 24.36
CA GLN A 6 10.40 28.48 25.08
C GLN A 6 9.35 28.29 26.18
N ASP A 7 9.04 29.36 26.92
CA ASP A 7 8.01 29.33 27.95
C ASP A 7 6.61 29.09 27.36
N GLU A 8 6.32 29.68 26.19
CA GLU A 8 5.08 29.47 25.46
C GLU A 8 4.96 28.03 24.90
N LEU A 9 6.04 27.46 24.39
CA LEU A 9 6.10 26.06 23.94
C LEU A 9 5.90 25.06 25.11
N GLU A 10 6.48 25.32 26.26
CA GLU A 10 6.25 24.49 27.45
C GLU A 10 4.82 24.59 27.98
N ARG A 11 4.22 25.76 27.92
CA ARG A 11 2.81 25.95 28.28
C ARG A 11 1.88 25.19 27.37
N LEU A 12 2.07 25.31 26.05
CA LEU A 12 1.29 24.56 25.02
C LEU A 12 1.46 23.05 25.14
N ARG A 13 2.66 22.58 25.49
CA ARG A 13 2.91 21.13 25.72
C ARG A 13 2.18 20.63 26.96
N LYS A 14 2.10 21.42 28.05
CA LYS A 14 1.33 21.10 29.26
C LYS A 14 -0.17 21.06 28.96
N GLU A 15 -0.68 22.07 28.26
CA GLU A 15 -2.08 22.13 27.84
C GLU A 15 -2.48 20.93 26.97
N LEU A 16 -1.64 20.59 25.98
CA LEU A 16 -1.82 19.40 25.14
C LEU A 16 -1.78 18.09 25.94
N ALA A 17 -0.92 18.01 26.96
CA ALA A 17 -0.85 16.83 27.83
C ALA A 17 -2.09 16.70 28.70
N GLU A 18 -2.63 17.82 29.21
CA GLU A 18 -3.87 17.86 29.99
C GLU A 18 -5.10 17.52 29.15
N ILE A 19 -5.20 18.06 27.94
CA ILE A 19 -6.27 17.71 26.99
C ILE A 19 -6.21 16.23 26.61
N LYS A 20 -5.01 15.69 26.35
CA LYS A 20 -4.84 14.24 26.07
C LYS A 20 -5.22 13.38 27.28
N LYS A 21 -4.92 13.84 28.50
CA LYS A 21 -5.27 13.12 29.72
C LYS A 21 -6.77 13.19 30.03
N ALA A 22 -7.41 14.35 29.77
CA ALA A 22 -8.84 14.52 29.87
C ALA A 22 -9.59 13.68 28.82
N ASN A 23 -9.16 13.69 27.58
CA ASN A 23 -9.73 12.86 26.51
C ASN A 23 -9.57 11.37 26.79
N LYS A 24 -8.47 10.96 27.44
CA LYS A 24 -8.26 9.56 27.82
C LYS A 24 -9.12 9.13 29.02
N ALA A 25 -9.51 10.08 29.89
CA ALA A 25 -10.38 9.83 31.01
C ALA A 25 -11.88 9.87 30.65
N THR A 26 -12.23 10.48 29.50
CA THR A 26 -13.61 10.56 28.96
C THR A 26 -13.92 9.45 27.95
N GLN A 27 -12.93 8.69 27.53
CA GLN A 27 -13.18 7.45 26.77
C GLN A 27 -13.72 6.44 27.78
N GLU A 28 -15.02 6.17 27.74
CA GLU A 28 -15.58 4.91 28.24
C GLU A 28 -14.68 3.78 27.71
N PRO A 29 -14.43 2.71 28.50
CA PRO A 29 -13.66 1.59 27.97
C PRO A 29 -14.38 1.12 26.71
N GLU A 30 -13.79 1.39 25.53
CA GLU A 30 -14.24 0.75 24.30
C GLU A 30 -14.25 -0.73 24.63
N GLU A 31 -15.41 -1.37 24.57
CA GLU A 31 -15.52 -2.82 24.68
C GLU A 31 -14.51 -3.37 23.70
N ASP A 32 -13.51 -4.12 24.21
CA ASP A 32 -12.37 -4.57 23.43
C ASP A 32 -12.89 -5.61 22.44
N ILE A 33 -13.41 -5.13 21.30
CA ILE A 33 -14.02 -5.91 20.23
C ILE A 33 -13.04 -7.00 19.84
N THR A 34 -13.49 -8.24 19.86
CA THR A 34 -12.66 -9.41 19.52
C THR A 34 -12.24 -9.38 18.04
N GLU A 35 -11.24 -10.15 17.67
CA GLU A 35 -10.82 -10.28 16.27
C GLU A 35 -11.94 -10.85 15.40
N PHE A 36 -12.72 -11.77 15.94
CA PHE A 36 -13.89 -12.33 15.27
C PHE A 36 -14.99 -11.29 15.02
N GLU A 37 -15.33 -10.47 16.02
CA GLU A 37 -16.28 -9.36 15.86
C GLU A 37 -15.76 -8.28 14.91
N THR A 38 -14.46 -8.00 14.93
CA THR A 38 -13.83 -7.09 13.96
C THR A 38 -14.01 -7.59 12.54
N ARG A 39 -13.88 -8.90 12.31
CA ARG A 39 -14.10 -9.52 11.00
C ARG A 39 -15.56 -9.34 10.58
N GLN A 40 -16.50 -9.75 11.40
CA GLN A 40 -17.93 -9.71 11.06
C GLN A 40 -18.50 -8.30 10.90
N LEU A 41 -18.12 -7.37 11.77
CA LEU A 41 -18.72 -6.03 11.77
C LEU A 41 -18.10 -5.08 10.73
N TYR A 42 -16.83 -5.27 10.40
CA TYR A 42 -16.10 -4.34 9.55
C TYR A 42 -15.53 -4.99 8.29
N ILE A 43 -14.73 -6.05 8.44
CA ILE A 43 -13.97 -6.60 7.31
C ILE A 43 -14.89 -7.26 6.30
N ASP A 44 -15.86 -8.07 6.75
CA ASP A 44 -16.85 -8.71 5.88
C ASP A 44 -17.60 -7.68 5.06
N HIS A 45 -18.10 -6.63 5.71
CA HIS A 45 -18.82 -5.56 5.04
C HIS A 45 -17.99 -4.87 3.95
N TYR A 46 -16.73 -4.51 4.24
CA TYR A 46 -15.85 -3.91 3.24
C TYR A 46 -15.48 -4.86 2.10
N LEU A 47 -15.38 -6.16 2.36
CA LEU A 47 -15.16 -7.17 1.32
C LEU A 47 -16.39 -7.31 0.43
N GLU A 48 -17.59 -7.32 1.00
CA GLU A 48 -18.86 -7.35 0.27
C GLU A 48 -19.06 -6.09 -0.58
N GLU A 49 -18.74 -4.89 -0.06
CA GLU A 49 -18.75 -3.64 -0.84
C GLU A 49 -17.78 -3.68 -2.03
N ALA A 50 -16.64 -4.35 -1.87
CA ALA A 50 -15.71 -4.60 -2.96
C ALA A 50 -16.19 -5.68 -3.95
N GLY A 51 -17.35 -6.31 -3.68
CA GLY A 51 -17.99 -7.31 -4.55
C GLY A 51 -17.50 -8.74 -4.32
N TRP A 52 -16.89 -9.04 -3.17
CA TRP A 52 -16.47 -10.39 -2.82
C TRP A 52 -17.61 -11.16 -2.16
N GLN A 53 -17.78 -12.42 -2.58
CA GLN A 53 -18.72 -13.33 -1.95
C GLN A 53 -17.95 -14.18 -0.93
N LEU A 54 -18.32 -14.04 0.34
CA LEU A 54 -17.70 -14.77 1.43
C LEU A 54 -18.41 -16.11 1.64
N GLY A 55 -17.65 -17.16 1.91
CA GLY A 55 -18.19 -18.49 2.17
C GLY A 55 -17.20 -19.32 3.01
N LYS A 56 -17.73 -19.91 4.09
CA LYS A 56 -16.93 -20.71 5.04
C LYS A 56 -16.14 -21.80 4.34
N GLY A 57 -14.85 -21.92 4.69
CA GLY A 57 -13.93 -22.95 4.20
C GLY A 57 -13.41 -22.73 2.77
N ARG A 58 -13.99 -21.80 2.02
CA ARG A 58 -13.52 -21.46 0.66
C ARG A 58 -12.84 -20.09 0.59
N SER A 59 -13.37 -19.10 1.26
CA SER A 59 -12.83 -17.74 1.29
C SER A 59 -12.54 -17.25 2.71
N ASP A 60 -13.04 -17.93 3.72
CA ASP A 60 -13.01 -17.59 5.13
C ASP A 60 -12.41 -18.75 5.93
N GLU A 61 -11.43 -18.48 6.80
CA GLU A 61 -10.66 -19.47 7.59
C GLU A 61 -10.06 -20.60 6.73
N VAL A 62 -9.36 -20.20 5.68
CA VAL A 62 -8.80 -21.14 4.71
C VAL A 62 -7.56 -21.82 5.26
N GLU A 63 -7.60 -23.16 5.33
CA GLU A 63 -6.45 -23.95 5.74
C GLU A 63 -5.34 -23.93 4.69
N VAL A 64 -4.11 -23.70 5.14
CA VAL A 64 -2.89 -23.75 4.31
C VAL A 64 -1.86 -24.66 4.93
N SER A 65 -1.20 -25.46 4.09
CA SER A 65 -0.13 -26.36 4.48
C SER A 65 1.26 -25.74 4.22
N GLY A 66 2.28 -26.21 4.94
CA GLY A 66 3.66 -25.77 4.76
C GLY A 66 4.06 -24.63 5.70
N MET A 67 3.28 -24.38 6.75
CA MET A 67 3.66 -23.41 7.79
C MET A 67 4.87 -23.90 8.59
N PRO A 68 5.77 -22.99 9.02
CA PRO A 68 6.96 -23.35 9.82
C PRO A 68 6.61 -23.52 11.32
N ASN A 69 5.49 -24.16 11.60
CA ASN A 69 5.06 -24.57 12.94
C ASN A 69 5.11 -26.10 13.09
N LYS A 70 4.89 -26.61 14.29
CA LYS A 70 4.96 -28.06 14.57
C LYS A 70 3.91 -28.87 13.79
N GLU A 71 2.78 -28.27 13.51
CA GLU A 71 1.64 -28.90 12.84
C GLU A 71 1.75 -28.80 11.31
N GLY A 72 2.59 -27.90 10.79
CA GLY A 72 2.76 -27.65 9.36
C GLY A 72 1.54 -26.98 8.69
N VAL A 73 0.56 -26.54 9.49
CA VAL A 73 -0.74 -26.03 9.04
C VAL A 73 -1.01 -24.65 9.64
N GLY A 74 -1.75 -23.82 8.91
CA GLY A 74 -2.23 -22.52 9.37
C GLY A 74 -3.60 -22.20 8.76
N PHE A 75 -4.26 -21.19 9.31
CA PHE A 75 -5.56 -20.72 8.86
C PHE A 75 -5.46 -19.26 8.48
N VAL A 76 -5.77 -18.96 7.22
CA VAL A 76 -5.80 -17.60 6.69
C VAL A 76 -7.20 -17.05 6.93
N ASP A 77 -7.30 -15.85 7.51
CA ASP A 77 -8.61 -15.25 7.79
C ASP A 77 -9.47 -15.16 6.53
N TYR A 78 -8.93 -14.63 5.43
CA TYR A 78 -9.61 -14.64 4.13
C TYR A 78 -8.66 -14.88 2.98
N VAL A 79 -9.11 -15.66 1.99
CA VAL A 79 -8.47 -15.78 0.67
C VAL A 79 -9.44 -15.37 -0.41
N LEU A 80 -9.03 -14.41 -1.24
CA LEU A 80 -9.82 -13.87 -2.33
C LEU A 80 -9.39 -14.53 -3.64
N TRP A 81 -10.29 -15.31 -4.23
CA TRP A 81 -9.99 -16.18 -5.37
C TRP A 81 -10.30 -15.56 -6.72
N GLY A 82 -9.47 -15.86 -7.72
CA GLY A 82 -9.76 -15.65 -9.13
C GLY A 82 -10.74 -16.66 -9.69
N ASP A 83 -11.24 -16.41 -10.91
CA ASP A 83 -12.12 -17.36 -11.61
C ASP A 83 -11.36 -18.62 -12.04
N ASP A 84 -10.04 -18.53 -12.15
CA ASP A 84 -9.13 -19.63 -12.44
C ASP A 84 -8.79 -20.50 -11.21
N GLY A 85 -9.38 -20.20 -10.05
CA GLY A 85 -9.13 -20.92 -8.79
C GLY A 85 -7.80 -20.57 -8.13
N LYS A 86 -7.09 -19.55 -8.60
CA LYS A 86 -5.84 -19.08 -7.98
C LYS A 86 -6.09 -17.95 -6.98
N PRO A 87 -5.29 -17.86 -5.89
CA PRO A 87 -5.46 -16.82 -4.90
C PRO A 87 -5.01 -15.46 -5.44
N LEU A 88 -5.92 -14.49 -5.53
CA LEU A 88 -5.62 -13.11 -5.93
C LEU A 88 -5.10 -12.29 -4.75
N ALA A 89 -5.71 -12.47 -3.59
CA ALA A 89 -5.26 -11.83 -2.36
C ALA A 89 -5.54 -12.69 -1.13
N LEU A 90 -4.85 -12.38 -0.05
CA LEU A 90 -5.19 -12.82 1.29
C LEU A 90 -5.41 -11.60 2.19
N VAL A 91 -6.24 -11.75 3.21
CA VAL A 91 -6.44 -10.75 4.26
C VAL A 91 -6.08 -11.37 5.60
N GLU A 92 -5.23 -10.70 6.34
CA GLU A 92 -4.91 -10.98 7.73
C GLU A 92 -5.60 -9.93 8.60
N ALA A 93 -6.49 -10.38 9.46
CA ALA A 93 -7.25 -9.54 10.36
C ALA A 93 -6.56 -9.39 11.72
N LYS A 94 -6.77 -8.27 12.36
CA LYS A 94 -6.41 -8.03 13.76
C LYS A 94 -7.53 -7.27 14.46
N LYS A 95 -7.59 -7.35 15.78
CA LYS A 95 -8.53 -6.57 16.59
C LYS A 95 -8.44 -5.08 16.27
N THR A 96 -9.57 -4.37 16.38
CA THR A 96 -9.64 -2.91 16.17
C THR A 96 -8.62 -2.13 16.99
N SER A 97 -8.32 -2.58 18.20
CA SER A 97 -7.36 -1.96 19.13
C SER A 97 -5.88 -2.23 18.78
N LYS A 98 -5.58 -3.09 17.79
CA LYS A 98 -4.21 -3.45 17.39
C LYS A 98 -3.81 -2.83 16.06
N ASP A 99 -2.53 -2.51 15.92
CA ASP A 99 -1.97 -2.13 14.61
C ASP A 99 -1.96 -3.37 13.69
N PRO A 100 -2.60 -3.30 12.51
CA PRO A 100 -2.65 -4.43 11.59
C PRO A 100 -1.25 -4.90 11.12
N ILE A 101 -0.23 -4.07 11.25
CA ILE A 101 1.16 -4.42 10.91
C ILE A 101 1.69 -5.61 11.73
N ILE A 102 1.15 -5.85 12.91
CA ILE A 102 1.56 -6.98 13.76
C ILE A 102 1.36 -8.32 13.04
N GLY A 103 0.32 -8.46 12.20
CA GLY A 103 0.05 -9.63 11.38
C GLY A 103 0.96 -9.81 10.16
N GLN A 104 1.84 -8.85 9.86
CA GLN A 104 2.62 -8.83 8.61
C GLN A 104 3.44 -10.10 8.38
N GLN A 105 4.15 -10.59 9.40
CA GLN A 105 4.99 -11.78 9.26
C GLN A 105 4.15 -13.04 9.03
N GLN A 106 3.04 -13.17 9.72
CA GLN A 106 2.09 -14.27 9.58
C GLN A 106 1.48 -14.27 8.18
N ALA A 107 0.99 -13.12 7.72
CA ALA A 107 0.44 -12.95 6.37
C ALA A 107 1.45 -13.29 5.26
N LYS A 108 2.73 -12.95 5.46
CA LYS A 108 3.81 -13.32 4.53
C LYS A 108 4.03 -14.83 4.47
N LEU A 109 3.99 -15.52 5.60
CA LEU A 109 4.11 -16.98 5.64
C LEU A 109 2.92 -17.64 4.95
N TYR A 110 1.72 -17.16 5.17
CA TYR A 110 0.53 -17.61 4.45
C TYR A 110 0.63 -17.39 2.94
N ALA A 111 1.15 -16.24 2.52
CA ALA A 111 1.38 -15.97 1.10
C ALA A 111 2.38 -16.97 0.48
N ASN A 112 3.44 -17.36 1.22
CA ASN A 112 4.39 -18.39 0.78
C ASN A 112 3.70 -19.75 0.60
N CYS A 113 2.85 -20.13 1.56
CA CYS A 113 2.11 -21.40 1.49
C CYS A 113 1.14 -21.43 0.31
N LEU A 114 0.36 -20.36 0.11
CA LEU A 114 -0.57 -20.24 -1.01
C LEU A 114 0.15 -20.24 -2.36
N GLU A 115 1.28 -19.56 -2.46
CA GLU A 115 2.11 -19.58 -3.67
C GLU A 115 2.65 -20.97 -3.99
N ALA A 116 3.13 -21.69 -2.99
CA ALA A 116 3.61 -23.06 -3.15
C ALA A 116 2.50 -24.02 -3.60
N GLN A 117 1.27 -23.86 -3.07
CA GLN A 117 0.13 -24.71 -3.38
C GLN A 117 -0.51 -24.40 -4.75
N PHE A 118 -0.63 -23.13 -5.12
CA PHE A 118 -1.41 -22.68 -6.28
C PHE A 118 -0.56 -22.07 -7.40
N GLY A 119 0.75 -21.93 -7.20
CA GLY A 119 1.65 -21.36 -8.21
C GLY A 119 1.44 -19.84 -8.44
N GLN A 120 0.70 -19.17 -7.58
CA GLN A 120 0.44 -17.74 -7.65
C GLN A 120 0.55 -17.10 -6.27
N ARG A 121 1.45 -16.10 -6.16
CA ARG A 121 1.58 -15.33 -4.93
C ARG A 121 0.45 -14.32 -4.80
N PRO A 122 -0.39 -14.40 -3.75
CA PRO A 122 -1.47 -13.44 -3.54
C PRO A 122 -0.93 -12.05 -3.17
N ILE A 123 -1.74 -11.04 -3.37
CA ILE A 123 -1.58 -9.71 -2.76
C ILE A 123 -1.94 -9.83 -1.28
N ILE A 124 -1.19 -9.19 -0.40
CA ILE A 124 -1.42 -9.24 1.04
C ILE A 124 -2.20 -8.01 1.47
N PHE A 125 -3.31 -8.20 2.19
CA PHE A 125 -3.97 -7.16 2.95
C PHE A 125 -3.79 -7.42 4.44
N LEU A 126 -3.58 -6.34 5.20
CA LEU A 126 -3.57 -6.35 6.65
C LEU A 126 -4.66 -5.36 7.11
N SER A 127 -5.54 -5.79 8.01
CA SER A 127 -6.67 -4.96 8.43
C SER A 127 -6.99 -5.13 9.91
N ASN A 128 -7.43 -4.04 10.55
CA ASN A 128 -8.07 -4.06 11.86
C ASN A 128 -9.50 -3.49 11.83
N GLY A 129 -10.11 -3.45 10.64
CA GLY A 129 -11.43 -2.88 10.43
C GLY A 129 -11.43 -1.38 10.14
N TYR A 130 -10.55 -0.59 10.77
CA TYR A 130 -10.44 0.86 10.56
C TYR A 130 -9.28 1.25 9.64
N ARG A 131 -8.20 0.50 9.70
CA ARG A 131 -7.01 0.73 8.90
C ARG A 131 -6.75 -0.48 8.03
N HIS A 132 -6.62 -0.24 6.74
CA HIS A 132 -6.32 -1.26 5.75
C HIS A 132 -4.97 -0.96 5.10
N LEU A 133 -4.14 -1.97 4.97
CA LEU A 133 -2.86 -1.91 4.28
C LEU A 133 -2.86 -2.92 3.15
N ILE A 134 -2.37 -2.52 1.99
CA ILE A 134 -2.06 -3.43 0.88
C ILE A 134 -0.56 -3.60 0.74
N TRP A 135 -0.14 -4.82 0.47
CA TRP A 135 1.25 -5.17 0.29
C TRP A 135 1.45 -6.16 -0.86
N ASP A 136 1.96 -5.67 -1.97
CA ASP A 136 2.52 -6.49 -3.04
C ASP A 136 4.01 -6.69 -2.76
N ASP A 137 4.37 -7.68 -1.98
CA ASP A 137 5.73 -7.89 -1.49
C ASP A 137 6.74 -8.29 -2.56
N TYR A 138 6.30 -8.58 -3.79
CA TYR A 138 7.17 -8.69 -4.94
C TYR A 138 7.70 -7.34 -5.42
N ASN A 139 6.79 -6.36 -5.55
CA ASN A 139 7.10 -5.14 -6.29
C ASN A 139 7.12 -3.88 -5.43
N TYR A 140 6.30 -3.81 -4.36
CA TYR A 140 6.09 -2.57 -3.64
C TYR A 140 6.04 -2.77 -2.13
N PRO A 141 6.57 -1.80 -1.34
CA PRO A 141 6.36 -1.79 0.10
C PRO A 141 4.86 -1.60 0.42
N ARG A 142 4.46 -2.06 1.60
CA ARG A 142 3.10 -1.87 2.09
C ARG A 142 2.71 -0.40 2.13
N ARG A 143 1.42 -0.14 1.92
CA ARG A 143 0.83 1.20 1.99
C ARG A 143 -0.59 1.15 2.52
N ASP A 144 -1.04 2.26 3.11
CA ASP A 144 -2.43 2.42 3.50
C ASP A 144 -3.33 2.51 2.26
N VAL A 145 -4.55 1.95 2.38
CA VAL A 145 -5.63 2.01 1.40
C VAL A 145 -6.95 2.25 2.11
N GLN A 146 -7.96 2.75 1.40
CA GLN A 146 -9.26 3.07 1.98
C GLN A 146 -10.18 1.85 2.14
N GLY A 147 -9.88 0.76 1.46
CA GLY A 147 -10.67 -0.46 1.49
C GLY A 147 -10.05 -1.56 0.63
N PHE A 148 -10.78 -2.65 0.44
CA PHE A 148 -10.30 -3.78 -0.36
C PHE A 148 -10.51 -3.53 -1.85
N TYR A 149 -9.66 -4.15 -2.65
CA TYR A 149 -9.71 -4.04 -4.10
C TYR A 149 -10.72 -5.04 -4.68
N LYS A 150 -11.35 -4.64 -5.77
CA LYS A 150 -12.21 -5.51 -6.58
C LYS A 150 -11.37 -6.58 -7.28
N LYS A 151 -12.03 -7.65 -7.69
CA LYS A 151 -11.41 -8.79 -8.38
C LYS A 151 -10.58 -8.36 -9.60
N ASN A 152 -11.15 -7.58 -10.49
CA ASN A 152 -10.48 -7.10 -11.70
C ASN A 152 -9.27 -6.20 -11.41
N GLU A 153 -9.26 -5.49 -10.27
CA GLU A 153 -8.13 -4.67 -9.84
C GLU A 153 -6.97 -5.55 -9.34
N LEU A 154 -7.27 -6.60 -8.57
CA LEU A 154 -6.28 -7.57 -8.10
C LEU A 154 -5.68 -8.37 -9.26
N GLU A 155 -6.51 -8.86 -10.18
CA GLU A 155 -6.04 -9.53 -11.39
C GLU A 155 -5.11 -8.64 -12.21
N LEU A 156 -5.42 -7.34 -12.29
CA LEU A 156 -4.57 -6.38 -12.97
C LEU A 156 -3.21 -6.20 -12.27
N LEU A 157 -3.19 -6.16 -10.93
CA LEU A 157 -1.95 -6.07 -10.16
C LEU A 157 -1.06 -7.31 -10.39
N ILE A 158 -1.65 -8.50 -10.38
CA ILE A 158 -0.92 -9.76 -10.61
C ILE A 158 -0.37 -9.81 -12.04
N ARG A 159 -1.19 -9.53 -13.05
CA ARG A 159 -0.72 -9.47 -14.44
C ARG A 159 0.41 -8.46 -14.67
N ARG A 160 0.43 -7.38 -13.92
CA ARG A 160 1.51 -6.40 -14.01
C ARG A 160 2.84 -6.93 -13.53
N ARG A 161 2.88 -7.88 -12.59
CA ARG A 161 4.15 -8.48 -12.11
C ARG A 161 4.96 -9.07 -13.26
N GLU A 162 4.29 -9.72 -14.21
CA GLU A 162 4.92 -10.37 -15.36
C GLU A 162 5.27 -9.38 -16.48
N SER A 163 4.55 -8.26 -16.57
CA SER A 163 4.69 -7.29 -17.67
C SER A 163 5.58 -6.08 -17.34
N LEU A 164 6.08 -5.96 -16.11
CA LEU A 164 6.99 -4.90 -15.71
C LEU A 164 8.33 -5.00 -16.45
N LYS A 165 8.72 -3.91 -17.12
CA LYS A 165 10.04 -3.81 -17.75
C LYS A 165 11.01 -3.07 -16.82
N PRO A 166 12.28 -3.46 -16.75
CA PRO A 166 13.29 -2.74 -15.99
C PRO A 166 13.38 -1.28 -16.44
N LEU A 167 13.37 -0.36 -15.48
CA LEU A 167 13.50 1.07 -15.78
C LEU A 167 14.95 1.44 -16.11
N LYS A 168 15.92 0.77 -15.47
CA LYS A 168 17.35 1.01 -15.62
C LYS A 168 17.81 0.92 -17.08
N ASP A 169 17.34 -0.10 -17.81
CA ASP A 169 17.78 -0.37 -19.18
C ASP A 169 16.88 0.31 -20.24
N SER A 170 15.80 0.93 -19.80
CA SER A 170 14.83 1.54 -20.71
C SER A 170 15.29 2.93 -21.17
N LYS A 171 15.15 3.20 -22.46
CA LYS A 171 15.58 4.48 -23.05
C LYS A 171 14.67 5.62 -22.61
N ILE A 172 15.28 6.72 -22.14
CA ILE A 172 14.57 7.98 -21.90
C ILE A 172 14.36 8.66 -23.25
N SER A 173 13.16 9.19 -23.48
CA SER A 173 12.83 9.88 -24.74
C SER A 173 13.59 11.21 -24.85
N LYS A 174 14.54 11.26 -25.80
CA LYS A 174 15.31 12.49 -26.10
C LYS A 174 14.42 13.57 -26.72
N SER A 175 13.31 13.22 -27.35
CA SER A 175 12.36 14.20 -27.91
C SER A 175 11.64 15.00 -26.82
N ILE A 176 11.52 14.45 -25.62
CA ILE A 176 10.91 15.13 -24.48
C ILE A 176 11.97 15.85 -23.62
N THR A 177 13.10 15.17 -23.34
CA THR A 177 14.18 15.71 -22.51
C THR A 177 15.54 15.51 -23.16
N GLU A 178 16.15 16.61 -23.61
CA GLU A 178 17.45 16.60 -24.30
C GLU A 178 18.63 16.80 -23.35
N ARG A 179 18.40 17.52 -22.23
CA ARG A 179 19.49 17.96 -21.34
C ARG A 179 19.95 16.84 -20.41
N ASP A 180 21.24 16.66 -20.29
CA ASP A 180 21.85 15.57 -19.50
C ASP A 180 21.42 15.58 -18.02
N TYR A 181 21.29 16.75 -17.41
CA TYR A 181 20.85 16.83 -16.01
C TYR A 181 19.41 16.37 -15.81
N GLN A 182 18.52 16.56 -16.80
CA GLN A 182 17.15 16.06 -16.76
C GLN A 182 17.15 14.53 -16.85
N GLN A 183 17.95 13.98 -17.76
CA GLN A 183 18.08 12.53 -17.90
C GLN A 183 18.68 11.89 -16.64
N ARG A 184 19.70 12.51 -16.04
CA ARG A 184 20.27 12.06 -14.75
C ARG A 184 19.22 12.10 -13.63
N ALA A 185 18.42 13.17 -13.53
CA ALA A 185 17.35 13.25 -12.54
C ALA A 185 16.32 12.12 -12.69
N ILE A 186 15.90 11.82 -13.93
CA ILE A 186 14.99 10.70 -14.22
C ILE A 186 15.64 9.37 -13.81
N ARG A 187 16.93 9.14 -14.11
CA ARG A 187 17.63 7.92 -13.72
C ARG A 187 17.69 7.74 -12.19
N CYS A 188 18.04 8.78 -11.44
CA CYS A 188 18.04 8.71 -9.98
C CYS A 188 16.67 8.36 -9.39
N ILE A 189 15.57 8.89 -9.98
CA ILE A 189 14.21 8.58 -9.55
C ILE A 189 13.86 7.13 -9.90
N THR A 190 14.16 6.69 -11.12
CA THR A 190 13.84 5.32 -11.57
C THR A 190 14.63 4.27 -10.79
N GLU A 191 15.89 4.49 -10.49
CA GLU A 191 16.70 3.64 -9.60
C GLU A 191 16.08 3.55 -8.19
N SER A 192 15.60 4.67 -7.65
CA SER A 192 14.90 4.69 -6.36
C SER A 192 13.63 3.84 -6.39
N PHE A 193 12.89 3.87 -7.49
CA PHE A 193 11.67 3.06 -7.65
C PHE A 193 12.00 1.57 -7.79
N GLU A 194 13.04 1.20 -8.51
CA GLU A 194 13.52 -0.20 -8.57
C GLU A 194 13.96 -0.72 -7.21
N LEU A 195 14.51 0.15 -6.36
CA LEU A 195 14.81 -0.14 -4.95
C LEU A 195 13.56 -0.15 -4.06
N LYS A 196 12.35 -0.19 -4.64
CA LYS A 196 11.05 -0.24 -3.94
C LYS A 196 10.73 1.02 -3.11
N LYS A 197 11.42 2.13 -3.32
CA LYS A 197 11.07 3.42 -2.71
C LYS A 197 9.84 3.99 -3.41
N ARG A 198 8.86 4.46 -2.62
CA ARG A 198 7.57 4.94 -3.17
C ARG A 198 7.52 6.44 -3.40
N LYS A 199 8.49 7.18 -2.91
CA LYS A 199 8.52 8.64 -2.97
C LYS A 199 9.88 9.08 -3.48
N ALA A 200 9.88 10.10 -4.32
CA ALA A 200 11.09 10.79 -4.74
C ALA A 200 10.84 12.32 -4.70
N LEU A 201 11.85 13.07 -4.32
CA LEU A 201 11.83 14.53 -4.36
C LEU A 201 12.78 15.00 -5.44
N LEU A 202 12.25 15.80 -6.36
CA LEU A 202 13.03 16.46 -7.42
C LEU A 202 13.02 17.96 -7.21
N VAL A 203 14.19 18.54 -6.90
CA VAL A 203 14.37 19.98 -6.74
C VAL A 203 15.08 20.53 -7.97
N MET A 204 14.42 21.45 -8.68
CA MET A 204 14.94 22.08 -9.90
C MET A 204 14.59 23.57 -9.90
N ALA A 205 15.51 24.42 -10.36
CA ALA A 205 15.29 25.86 -10.49
C ALA A 205 14.19 26.20 -11.52
N THR A 206 13.64 27.38 -11.44
CA THR A 206 12.67 27.88 -12.43
C THR A 206 13.32 27.97 -13.83
N GLY A 207 12.57 27.60 -14.87
CA GLY A 207 13.08 27.64 -16.27
C GLY A 207 13.96 26.42 -16.66
N THR A 208 14.30 25.51 -15.76
CA THR A 208 15.13 24.33 -16.06
C THR A 208 14.36 23.16 -16.69
N GLY A 209 13.05 23.31 -16.92
CA GLY A 209 12.22 22.29 -17.57
C GLY A 209 11.68 21.21 -16.63
N LYS A 210 11.30 21.59 -15.40
CA LYS A 210 10.66 20.68 -14.42
C LYS A 210 9.53 19.87 -15.03
N THR A 211 8.58 20.53 -15.70
CA THR A 211 7.42 19.91 -16.33
C THR A 211 7.86 18.87 -17.38
N ARG A 212 8.79 19.21 -18.25
CA ARG A 212 9.34 18.28 -19.26
C ARG A 212 9.99 17.07 -18.61
N THR A 213 10.74 17.25 -17.53
CA THR A 213 11.38 16.16 -16.79
C THR A 213 10.33 15.21 -16.20
N VAL A 214 9.26 15.75 -15.60
CA VAL A 214 8.16 14.94 -15.05
C VAL A 214 7.39 14.20 -16.14
N ILE A 215 7.07 14.87 -17.27
CA ILE A 215 6.39 14.25 -18.42
C ILE A 215 7.23 13.11 -18.98
N SER A 216 8.55 13.29 -19.15
CA SER A 216 9.45 12.25 -19.62
C SER A 216 9.57 11.07 -18.65
N LEU A 217 9.52 11.33 -17.34
CA LEU A 217 9.44 10.28 -16.34
C LEU A 217 8.12 9.50 -16.46
N CYS A 218 6.99 10.19 -16.60
CA CYS A 218 5.68 9.55 -16.79
C CYS A 218 5.65 8.69 -18.06
N ASP A 219 6.16 9.19 -19.18
CA ASP A 219 6.29 8.44 -20.43
C ASP A 219 7.09 7.14 -20.22
N LEU A 220 8.24 7.23 -19.55
CA LEU A 220 9.07 6.06 -19.26
C LEU A 220 8.32 5.04 -18.38
N LEU A 221 7.67 5.49 -17.32
CA LEU A 221 6.92 4.62 -16.40
C LEU A 221 5.73 3.94 -17.09
N ILE A 222 5.03 4.64 -17.99
CA ILE A 222 3.92 4.07 -18.78
C ILE A 222 4.44 3.01 -19.77
N ARG A 223 5.50 3.32 -20.52
CA ARG A 223 6.09 2.38 -21.50
C ARG A 223 6.66 1.12 -20.85
N CYS A 224 7.10 1.24 -19.60
CA CYS A 224 7.62 0.12 -18.81
C CYS A 224 6.55 -0.60 -18.00
N ASN A 225 5.27 -0.27 -18.17
CA ASN A 225 4.12 -0.84 -17.44
C ASN A 225 4.13 -0.62 -15.90
N TRP A 226 4.94 0.31 -15.41
CA TRP A 226 4.96 0.65 -13.98
C TRP A 226 3.70 1.41 -13.54
N VAL A 227 3.14 2.23 -14.43
CA VAL A 227 1.90 2.97 -14.19
C VAL A 227 0.99 2.92 -15.43
N LYS A 228 -0.32 3.00 -15.22
CA LYS A 228 -1.33 3.14 -16.28
C LYS A 228 -1.96 4.52 -16.32
N ARG A 229 -2.10 5.14 -15.17
CA ARG A 229 -2.70 6.46 -14.99
C ARG A 229 -1.79 7.29 -14.12
N VAL A 230 -1.65 8.56 -14.44
CA VAL A 230 -0.87 9.53 -13.70
C VAL A 230 -1.81 10.65 -13.26
N LEU A 231 -1.80 10.99 -11.97
CA LEU A 231 -2.45 12.18 -11.47
C LEU A 231 -1.38 13.29 -11.35
N PHE A 232 -1.55 14.35 -12.12
CA PHE A 232 -0.69 15.52 -12.08
C PHE A 232 -1.38 16.63 -11.29
N LEU A 233 -0.77 17.04 -10.19
CA LEU A 233 -1.27 18.15 -9.35
C LEU A 233 -0.36 19.35 -9.52
N ALA A 234 -0.93 20.51 -9.88
CA ALA A 234 -0.23 21.76 -10.04
C ALA A 234 -0.94 22.89 -9.29
N ASP A 235 -0.18 23.84 -8.77
CA ASP A 235 -0.69 24.99 -8.02
C ASP A 235 -1.28 26.09 -8.92
N ARG A 236 -1.00 26.06 -10.23
CA ARG A 236 -1.43 27.07 -11.21
C ARG A 236 -2.10 26.41 -12.40
N THR A 237 -3.25 26.95 -12.81
CA THR A 237 -4.01 26.51 -14.00
C THR A 237 -3.20 26.62 -15.30
N ALA A 238 -2.30 27.59 -15.42
CA ALA A 238 -1.41 27.73 -16.57
C ALA A 238 -0.46 26.54 -16.77
N LEU A 239 -0.17 25.73 -15.73
CA LEU A 239 0.66 24.53 -15.84
C LEU A 239 -0.14 23.29 -16.26
N VAL A 240 -1.46 23.32 -16.11
CA VAL A 240 -2.35 22.22 -16.50
C VAL A 240 -2.63 22.24 -18.00
N ASN A 241 -2.53 23.40 -18.63
CA ASN A 241 -2.85 23.63 -20.05
C ASN A 241 -1.60 23.62 -20.96
N GLN A 242 -0.43 23.27 -20.45
CA GLN A 242 0.80 23.04 -21.21
C GLN A 242 0.90 21.56 -21.65
#